data_0265673dc7697f2be7a34d5249fcdfb2
#
_entry.id   0265673dc7697f2be7a34d5249fcdfb2
#
_cell.length_a   1.000
_cell.length_b   1.000
_cell.length_c   1.000
_cell.angle_alpha   90.00
_cell.angle_beta   90.00
_cell.angle_gamma   90.00
#
_symmetry.space_group_name_H-M   'P 1'
#
loop_
_entity.id
_entity.type
_entity.pdbx_description
1 polymer ?
#
loop_
_entity_poly.entity_id
_entity_poly.type
_entity_poly.pdbx_seq_one_letter_code
_entity_poly.pdbx_strand_id
1 'polypeptide(L)'
;MKTRMFATLCLLIGGLFLSAAPVSGQVEFLEQNWPADVRQEFYTTSQGSRIMPYSWFIALEISDSQKSFYRDRLPELGYLPNSLSTNNPDKLPVGFVRDQNEFTKAEYIGMNCAACHTNQISLSGKTFQVDGAPALSDMWGMLTGLDDSLKATRDNADKFDRFAAKVLGAEANNTAAKKKLKSELTNFLKYWSKFIQDSTVEHPWGRARIDAFGMIFNRVASIDLGIPENSKKPDAPVSVPFLWGTSFQSQVQWNGVAPNTNDIERLGRNVGEVLGVFAEAEFQATSIFEIPKFARTSAKRFNQVRLENLLKKLWSPKWPEQLVAIDTAKKAAGEALYQTHCVSCHAIVPHGEQNTPVDVKMTKLSEVRTDPKMAANATIGVASTGDLKLLFQGRSKVPRGELLQTLVQLAVISPYRDVAPPESILDRLTRDDLFGTNEINLFLREIGFSKQTVQALHADLDEKLKSYYEDLQSTVKSFVGQPESATVAENAPPTLKYKAAPLAGIWATAPYLHNGSVPSLYELLLPGNERTSKFYVGSREFDAKKVGFKTEQAPGTTLFDTSLPGNSNAGHDTYGTFNEEQRWQLVEYLKSL
;
A
#
# COMPACT_ATOMS: atom_id res chain seq x y z
N MET A 1 83.05 -27.32 -24.65
CA MET A 1 82.24 -26.28 -24.05
C MET A 1 80.77 -26.48 -24.44
N LYS A 2 80.00 -27.06 -23.57
CA LYS A 2 78.54 -27.34 -23.78
C LYS A 2 77.76 -26.55 -22.78
N THR A 3 77.00 -25.55 -23.26
CA THR A 3 76.14 -24.72 -22.48
C THR A 3 74.75 -25.44 -22.35
N ARG A 4 74.39 -25.75 -21.11
CA ARG A 4 73.04 -26.31 -20.81
C ARG A 4 72.07 -25.17 -20.55
N MET A 5 70.97 -25.13 -21.36
CA MET A 5 69.78 -24.28 -21.17
C MET A 5 68.86 -24.98 -20.20
N PHE A 6 68.54 -24.35 -19.04
CA PHE A 6 67.47 -24.77 -18.15
C PHE A 6 66.18 -24.07 -18.61
N ALA A 7 65.17 -24.86 -19.00
CA ALA A 7 63.82 -24.39 -19.23
C ALA A 7 63.04 -24.49 -17.91
N THR A 8 62.61 -23.35 -17.39
CA THR A 8 61.73 -23.26 -16.22
C THR A 8 60.28 -23.36 -16.69
N LEU A 9 59.61 -24.45 -16.32
CA LEU A 9 58.20 -24.70 -16.60
C LEU A 9 57.36 -24.02 -15.53
N CYS A 10 56.69 -22.87 -15.84
CA CYS A 10 55.70 -22.26 -14.96
C CYS A 10 54.36 -22.97 -15.17
N LEU A 11 53.93 -23.76 -14.18
CA LEU A 11 52.57 -24.29 -14.08
C LEU A 11 51.63 -23.17 -13.65
N LEU A 12 50.82 -22.66 -14.58
CA LEU A 12 49.68 -21.83 -14.29
C LEU A 12 48.51 -22.73 -13.79
N ILE A 13 48.32 -22.75 -12.47
CA ILE A 13 47.11 -23.33 -11.88
C ILE A 13 46.00 -22.27 -12.05
N GLY A 14 45.25 -22.39 -13.12
CA GLY A 14 44.02 -21.65 -13.30
C GLY A 14 42.95 -22.18 -12.36
N GLY A 15 42.73 -21.49 -11.22
CA GLY A 15 41.59 -21.75 -10.36
C GLY A 15 40.30 -21.42 -11.08
N LEU A 16 39.56 -22.45 -11.52
CA LEU A 16 38.15 -22.29 -11.91
C LEU A 16 37.36 -21.90 -10.65
N PHE A 17 37.12 -20.62 -10.45
CA PHE A 17 36.01 -20.19 -9.60
C PHE A 17 34.72 -20.56 -10.29
N LEU A 18 34.21 -21.75 -10.02
CA LEU A 18 32.80 -22.08 -10.23
C LEU A 18 32.00 -21.15 -9.34
N SER A 19 31.54 -20.03 -9.88
CA SER A 19 30.45 -19.28 -9.27
C SER A 19 29.25 -20.20 -9.28
N ALA A 20 28.94 -20.81 -8.15
CA ALA A 20 27.67 -21.50 -7.95
C ALA A 20 26.58 -20.46 -8.18
N ALA A 21 25.89 -20.54 -9.31
CA ALA A 21 24.63 -19.84 -9.50
C ALA A 21 23.72 -20.22 -8.30
N PRO A 22 23.03 -19.28 -7.66
CA PRO A 22 22.09 -19.63 -6.61
C PRO A 22 21.10 -20.62 -7.21
N VAL A 23 21.04 -21.82 -6.66
CA VAL A 23 19.98 -22.78 -6.94
C VAL A 23 18.69 -22.06 -6.54
N SER A 24 17.94 -21.59 -7.51
CA SER A 24 16.57 -21.07 -7.30
C SER A 24 15.76 -22.27 -6.79
N GLY A 25 15.74 -22.46 -5.48
CA GLY A 25 14.87 -23.43 -4.83
C GLY A 25 13.42 -23.13 -5.24
N GLN A 26 12.65 -24.16 -5.48
CA GLN A 26 11.22 -24.04 -5.76
C GLN A 26 10.56 -23.25 -4.62
N VAL A 27 9.83 -22.16 -4.95
CA VAL A 27 9.09 -21.37 -3.95
C VAL A 27 7.91 -22.21 -3.46
N GLU A 28 7.85 -22.45 -2.16
CA GLU A 28 6.75 -23.13 -1.49
C GLU A 28 5.73 -22.09 -1.01
N PHE A 29 4.44 -22.40 -1.09
CA PHE A 29 3.38 -21.54 -0.53
C PHE A 29 2.96 -22.10 0.83
N LEU A 30 2.90 -21.23 1.83
CA LEU A 30 2.38 -21.62 3.13
C LEU A 30 0.87 -21.86 3.06
N GLU A 31 0.38 -22.75 3.94
CA GLU A 31 -1.05 -23.00 4.07
C GLU A 31 -1.74 -21.78 4.73
N GLN A 32 -2.52 -21.05 3.94
CA GLN A 32 -3.25 -19.85 4.36
C GLN A 32 -4.70 -19.85 3.86
N ASN A 33 -5.27 -21.03 3.60
CA ASN A 33 -6.64 -21.22 3.08
C ASN A 33 -6.89 -20.61 1.69
N TRP A 34 -5.82 -20.32 0.95
CA TRP A 34 -5.90 -19.84 -0.43
C TRP A 34 -5.36 -20.89 -1.41
N PRO A 35 -6.22 -21.56 -2.19
CA PRO A 35 -5.77 -22.37 -3.32
C PRO A 35 -5.14 -21.49 -4.42
N ALA A 36 -4.46 -22.13 -5.36
CA ALA A 36 -3.66 -21.41 -6.36
C ALA A 36 -4.47 -20.47 -7.26
N ASP A 37 -5.69 -20.82 -7.60
CA ASP A 37 -6.60 -20.00 -8.40
C ASP A 37 -7.05 -18.75 -7.67
N VAL A 38 -7.43 -18.85 -6.39
CA VAL A 38 -7.78 -17.71 -5.52
C VAL A 38 -6.59 -16.77 -5.37
N ARG A 39 -5.38 -17.32 -5.17
CA ARG A 39 -4.15 -16.54 -5.10
C ARG A 39 -3.89 -15.79 -6.40
N GLN A 40 -3.99 -16.45 -7.54
CA GLN A 40 -3.80 -15.80 -8.85
C GLN A 40 -4.88 -14.77 -9.13
N GLU A 41 -6.11 -15.02 -8.76
CA GLU A 41 -7.18 -14.03 -8.83
C GLU A 41 -6.82 -12.77 -8.04
N PHE A 42 -6.38 -12.93 -6.77
CA PHE A 42 -5.98 -11.81 -5.93
C PHE A 42 -4.78 -11.04 -6.51
N TYR A 43 -3.80 -11.75 -7.11
CA TYR A 43 -2.60 -11.11 -7.68
C TYR A 43 -2.87 -10.34 -8.96
N THR A 44 -3.94 -10.68 -9.71
CA THR A 44 -4.16 -10.16 -11.07
C THR A 44 -5.44 -9.32 -11.22
N THR A 45 -6.27 -9.23 -10.18
CA THR A 45 -7.49 -8.41 -10.23
C THR A 45 -7.16 -6.92 -10.12
N SER A 46 -7.52 -6.13 -11.13
CA SER A 46 -7.34 -4.69 -11.11
C SER A 46 -8.30 -4.03 -10.13
N GLN A 47 -7.79 -3.14 -9.29
CA GLN A 47 -8.58 -2.27 -8.42
C GLN A 47 -8.83 -0.87 -9.01
N GLY A 48 -8.35 -0.62 -10.25
CA GLY A 48 -8.51 0.67 -10.93
C GLY A 48 -7.31 1.61 -10.81
N SER A 49 -6.18 1.12 -10.29
CA SER A 49 -4.90 1.86 -10.29
C SER A 49 -4.40 2.05 -11.73
N ARG A 50 -3.91 3.25 -12.06
CA ARG A 50 -3.41 3.66 -13.39
C ARG A 50 -2.16 4.49 -13.28
N ILE A 51 -1.01 3.86 -13.28
CA ILE A 51 0.29 4.55 -13.15
C ILE A 51 0.67 5.24 -14.46
N MET A 52 0.59 4.50 -15.58
CA MET A 52 0.91 4.99 -16.93
C MET A 52 0.29 4.08 -18.00
N PRO A 53 0.30 4.48 -19.31
CA PRO A 53 -0.12 3.60 -20.41
C PRO A 53 0.62 2.25 -20.37
N TYR A 54 -0.12 1.15 -20.54
CA TYR A 54 0.41 -0.20 -20.44
C TYR A 54 1.54 -0.47 -21.45
N SER A 55 1.34 -0.07 -22.71
CA SER A 55 2.35 -0.24 -23.77
C SER A 55 3.66 0.48 -23.46
N TRP A 56 3.59 1.63 -22.77
CA TRP A 56 4.79 2.36 -22.36
C TRP A 56 5.57 1.59 -21.29
N PHE A 57 4.87 1.07 -20.29
CA PHE A 57 5.50 0.31 -19.22
C PHE A 57 6.22 -0.95 -19.74
N ILE A 58 5.57 -1.68 -20.64
CA ILE A 58 6.16 -2.88 -21.26
C ILE A 58 7.36 -2.54 -22.14
N ALA A 59 7.35 -1.37 -22.79
CA ALA A 59 8.42 -0.92 -23.66
C ALA A 59 9.60 -0.26 -22.94
N LEU A 60 9.40 0.19 -21.68
CA LEU A 60 10.33 1.02 -20.95
C LEU A 60 11.64 0.30 -20.61
N GLU A 61 12.77 0.93 -20.95
CA GLU A 61 14.11 0.51 -20.52
C GLU A 61 14.53 1.25 -19.25
N ILE A 62 15.43 0.66 -18.45
CA ILE A 62 16.06 1.31 -17.30
C ILE A 62 16.86 2.52 -17.81
N SER A 63 16.94 3.59 -17.02
CA SER A 63 17.51 4.89 -17.41
C SER A 63 18.92 4.81 -18.01
N ASP A 64 19.78 3.94 -17.50
CA ASP A 64 21.19 3.81 -17.84
C ASP A 64 21.54 2.56 -18.65
N SER A 65 20.57 1.75 -19.04
CA SER A 65 20.78 0.52 -19.80
C SER A 65 19.64 0.23 -20.77
N GLN A 66 19.77 -0.86 -21.54
CA GLN A 66 18.70 -1.38 -22.41
C GLN A 66 17.87 -2.49 -21.75
N LYS A 67 18.15 -2.81 -20.48
CA LYS A 67 17.37 -3.77 -19.72
C LYS A 67 15.95 -3.26 -19.51
N SER A 68 15.00 -4.18 -19.44
CA SER A 68 13.60 -3.86 -19.23
C SER A 68 13.35 -3.34 -17.81
N PHE A 69 12.60 -2.24 -17.68
CA PHE A 69 12.25 -1.73 -16.36
C PHE A 69 11.45 -2.77 -15.55
N TYR A 70 10.39 -3.36 -16.12
CA TYR A 70 9.55 -4.26 -15.33
C TYR A 70 10.15 -5.66 -15.12
N ARG A 71 10.97 -6.15 -16.06
CA ARG A 71 11.56 -7.49 -15.96
C ARG A 71 12.84 -7.53 -15.14
N ASP A 72 13.64 -6.46 -15.22
CA ASP A 72 14.96 -6.43 -14.61
C ASP A 72 14.99 -5.53 -13.36
N ARG A 73 14.40 -4.31 -13.43
CA ARG A 73 14.46 -3.35 -12.31
C ARG A 73 13.50 -3.67 -11.17
N LEU A 74 12.26 -4.08 -11.45
CA LEU A 74 11.31 -4.37 -10.37
C LEU A 74 11.76 -5.51 -9.46
N PRO A 75 12.31 -6.64 -9.95
CA PRO A 75 12.90 -7.66 -9.08
C PRO A 75 14.06 -7.13 -8.23
N GLU A 76 14.95 -6.28 -8.78
CA GLU A 76 16.02 -5.62 -8.01
C GLU A 76 15.45 -4.74 -6.88
N LEU A 77 14.28 -4.13 -7.09
CA LEU A 77 13.56 -3.36 -6.08
C LEU A 77 12.73 -4.22 -5.12
N GLY A 78 12.80 -5.54 -5.22
CA GLY A 78 12.18 -6.48 -4.31
C GLY A 78 10.75 -6.91 -4.66
N TYR A 79 10.20 -6.51 -5.81
CA TYR A 79 8.91 -7.01 -6.27
C TYR A 79 9.03 -8.47 -6.70
N LEU A 80 8.02 -9.28 -6.34
CA LEU A 80 8.05 -10.72 -6.54
C LEU A 80 7.65 -11.11 -7.96
N PRO A 81 8.33 -12.09 -8.57
CA PRO A 81 7.89 -12.62 -9.87
C PRO A 81 6.52 -13.31 -9.75
N ASN A 82 5.73 -13.27 -10.82
CA ASN A 82 4.48 -14.01 -10.93
C ASN A 82 4.48 -14.89 -12.17
N SER A 83 3.65 -15.92 -12.16
CA SER A 83 3.56 -16.91 -13.24
C SER A 83 2.83 -16.36 -14.47
N LEU A 84 3.18 -16.90 -15.63
CA LEU A 84 2.41 -16.72 -16.85
C LEU A 84 1.01 -17.31 -16.66
N SER A 85 -0.01 -16.54 -17.00
CA SER A 85 -1.40 -17.00 -17.01
C SER A 85 -2.21 -16.22 -18.05
N THR A 86 -3.45 -16.62 -18.28
CA THR A 86 -4.35 -15.88 -19.16
C THR A 86 -4.54 -14.43 -18.68
N ASN A 87 -4.57 -14.22 -17.35
CA ASN A 87 -4.72 -12.90 -16.74
C ASN A 87 -3.40 -12.16 -16.56
N ASN A 88 -2.25 -12.82 -16.82
CA ASN A 88 -0.91 -12.25 -16.75
C ASN A 88 -0.02 -12.72 -17.90
N PRO A 89 -0.35 -12.35 -19.16
CA PRO A 89 0.36 -12.85 -20.34
C PRO A 89 1.79 -12.30 -20.48
N ASP A 90 2.09 -11.18 -19.83
CA ASP A 90 3.41 -10.54 -19.89
C ASP A 90 4.31 -10.89 -18.68
N LYS A 91 3.86 -11.77 -17.79
CA LYS A 91 4.57 -12.13 -16.55
C LYS A 91 4.89 -10.91 -15.69
N LEU A 92 3.92 -10.01 -15.52
CA LEU A 92 4.05 -8.89 -14.58
C LEU A 92 4.32 -9.42 -13.18
N PRO A 93 5.07 -8.72 -12.34
CA PRO A 93 5.26 -9.09 -10.93
C PRO A 93 3.94 -9.21 -10.17
N VAL A 94 3.96 -9.90 -9.02
CA VAL A 94 2.80 -10.04 -8.12
C VAL A 94 2.20 -8.66 -7.84
N GLY A 95 0.90 -8.52 -8.04
CA GLY A 95 0.16 -7.30 -7.77
C GLY A 95 0.34 -6.17 -8.79
N PHE A 96 1.15 -6.35 -9.83
CA PHE A 96 1.13 -5.48 -11.00
C PHE A 96 0.07 -5.97 -11.97
N VAL A 97 -0.85 -5.09 -12.33
CA VAL A 97 -2.06 -5.47 -13.06
C VAL A 97 -2.31 -4.58 -14.26
N ARG A 98 -2.81 -5.18 -15.33
CA ARG A 98 -3.32 -4.45 -16.48
C ARG A 98 -4.73 -3.97 -16.17
N ASP A 99 -4.93 -2.65 -16.20
CA ASP A 99 -6.24 -2.03 -16.12
C ASP A 99 -6.70 -1.57 -17.48
N GLN A 100 -7.96 -1.77 -17.80
CA GLN A 100 -8.55 -1.29 -19.04
C GLN A 100 -9.68 -0.31 -18.74
N ASN A 101 -9.63 0.84 -19.39
CA ASN A 101 -10.75 1.76 -19.47
C ASN A 101 -11.86 1.11 -20.30
N GLU A 102 -13.00 0.88 -19.70
CA GLU A 102 -14.10 0.11 -20.34
C GLU A 102 -14.71 0.85 -21.53
N PHE A 103 -14.65 2.17 -21.52
CA PHE A 103 -15.22 3.02 -22.58
C PHE A 103 -14.22 3.25 -23.74
N THR A 104 -13.03 3.79 -23.42
CA THR A 104 -12.02 4.13 -24.44
C THR A 104 -11.18 2.95 -24.91
N LYS A 105 -11.23 1.84 -24.18
CA LYS A 105 -10.37 0.66 -24.35
C LYS A 105 -8.86 0.93 -24.13
N ALA A 106 -8.52 2.13 -23.65
CA ALA A 106 -7.15 2.44 -23.26
C ALA A 106 -6.69 1.55 -22.09
N GLU A 107 -5.43 1.12 -22.16
CA GLU A 107 -4.86 0.20 -21.19
C GLU A 107 -3.76 0.86 -20.37
N TYR A 108 -3.73 0.55 -19.10
CA TYR A 108 -2.81 1.11 -18.12
C TYR A 108 -2.17 -0.01 -17.29
N ILE A 109 -0.95 0.24 -16.85
CA ILE A 109 -0.37 -0.52 -15.74
C ILE A 109 -0.82 0.09 -14.43
N GLY A 110 -1.22 -0.77 -13.50
CA GLY A 110 -1.57 -0.39 -12.14
C GLY A 110 -1.02 -1.36 -11.13
N MET A 111 -1.31 -1.12 -9.87
CA MET A 111 -0.99 -2.00 -8.74
C MET A 111 -2.26 -2.36 -7.99
N ASN A 112 -2.25 -3.53 -7.37
CA ASN A 112 -3.25 -3.93 -6.39
C ASN A 112 -2.61 -4.27 -5.04
N CYS A 113 -3.41 -4.65 -4.05
CA CYS A 113 -2.96 -4.94 -2.69
C CYS A 113 -1.76 -5.91 -2.65
N ALA A 114 -1.71 -6.92 -3.53
CA ALA A 114 -0.67 -7.94 -3.51
C ALA A 114 0.74 -7.40 -3.77
N ALA A 115 0.90 -6.27 -4.47
CA ALA A 115 2.21 -5.68 -4.74
C ALA A 115 2.97 -5.25 -3.47
N CYS A 116 2.22 -4.81 -2.45
CA CYS A 116 2.76 -4.39 -1.16
C CYS A 116 2.51 -5.43 -0.05
N HIS A 117 1.59 -6.37 -0.27
CA HIS A 117 1.15 -7.33 0.73
C HIS A 117 1.38 -8.78 0.26
N THR A 118 2.56 -9.08 -0.25
CA THR A 118 3.04 -10.44 -0.50
C THR A 118 4.55 -10.46 -0.31
N ASN A 119 5.05 -11.39 0.47
CA ASN A 119 6.48 -11.48 0.76
C ASN A 119 7.01 -12.89 0.56
N GLN A 120 8.34 -13.01 0.55
CA GLN A 120 9.06 -14.29 0.58
C GLN A 120 10.01 -14.32 1.76
N ILE A 121 10.07 -15.48 2.41
CA ILE A 121 10.92 -15.77 3.58
C ILE A 121 11.80 -16.96 3.23
N SER A 122 13.12 -16.79 3.27
CA SER A 122 14.08 -17.88 3.09
C SER A 122 14.53 -18.40 4.44
N LEU A 123 14.15 -19.64 4.74
CA LEU A 123 14.42 -20.29 6.02
C LEU A 123 14.96 -21.69 5.80
N SER A 124 16.12 -22.01 6.39
CA SER A 124 16.75 -23.34 6.32
C SER A 124 16.90 -23.87 4.88
N GLY A 125 17.25 -23.00 3.93
CA GLY A 125 17.45 -23.35 2.52
C GLY A 125 16.16 -23.50 1.68
N LYS A 126 15.00 -23.25 2.27
CA LYS A 126 13.72 -23.20 1.58
C LYS A 126 13.22 -21.76 1.49
N THR A 127 12.50 -21.44 0.41
CA THR A 127 11.85 -20.13 0.25
C THR A 127 10.33 -20.31 0.28
N PHE A 128 9.69 -19.63 1.20
CA PHE A 128 8.24 -19.60 1.37
C PHE A 128 7.66 -18.29 0.88
N GLN A 129 6.61 -18.35 0.09
CA GLN A 129 5.79 -17.18 -0.22
C GLN A 129 4.63 -17.10 0.76
N VAL A 130 4.44 -15.90 1.31
CA VAL A 130 3.45 -15.59 2.35
C VAL A 130 2.50 -14.53 1.80
N ASP A 131 1.26 -14.93 1.57
CA ASP A 131 0.20 -14.05 1.10
C ASP A 131 -0.27 -13.13 2.23
N GLY A 132 -0.50 -11.86 1.92
CA GLY A 132 -0.89 -10.87 2.90
C GLY A 132 0.23 -10.34 3.80
N ALA A 133 1.48 -10.85 3.68
CA ALA A 133 2.61 -10.39 4.48
C ALA A 133 3.19 -9.06 3.95
N PRO A 134 3.81 -8.22 4.81
CA PRO A 134 4.50 -7.01 4.42
C PRO A 134 5.58 -7.29 3.37
N ALA A 135 5.50 -6.65 2.20
CA ALA A 135 6.51 -6.77 1.17
C ALA A 135 7.81 -6.06 1.55
N LEU A 136 8.96 -6.60 1.12
CA LEU A 136 10.27 -5.97 1.26
C LEU A 136 10.64 -5.12 0.03
N SER A 137 9.65 -4.68 -0.74
CA SER A 137 9.85 -3.86 -1.93
C SER A 137 10.22 -2.42 -1.60
N ASP A 138 10.88 -1.75 -2.55
CA ASP A 138 11.21 -0.33 -2.51
C ASP A 138 10.25 0.44 -3.42
N MET A 139 9.18 0.93 -2.84
CA MET A 139 8.15 1.71 -3.57
C MET A 139 8.72 3.04 -4.06
N TRP A 140 9.50 3.74 -3.23
CA TRP A 140 10.09 5.03 -3.62
C TRP A 140 11.09 4.86 -4.75
N GLY A 141 11.94 3.83 -4.66
CA GLY A 141 12.87 3.49 -5.73
C GLY A 141 12.18 3.11 -7.05
N MET A 142 10.99 2.51 -6.99
CA MET A 142 10.18 2.27 -8.18
C MET A 142 9.67 3.58 -8.80
N LEU A 143 9.07 4.46 -8.00
CA LEU A 143 8.50 5.72 -8.48
C LEU A 143 9.55 6.65 -9.11
N THR A 144 10.68 6.82 -8.44
CA THR A 144 11.81 7.62 -8.95
C THR A 144 12.49 6.96 -10.13
N GLY A 145 12.65 5.64 -10.12
CA GLY A 145 13.21 4.89 -11.24
C GLY A 145 12.36 4.97 -12.51
N LEU A 146 11.03 5.04 -12.38
CA LEU A 146 10.12 5.32 -13.50
C LEU A 146 10.36 6.73 -14.06
N ASP A 147 10.46 7.72 -13.19
CA ASP A 147 10.73 9.12 -13.59
C ASP A 147 12.03 9.24 -14.36
N ASP A 148 13.11 8.67 -13.82
CA ASP A 148 14.44 8.67 -14.45
C ASP A 148 14.44 7.95 -15.80
N SER A 149 13.76 6.81 -15.89
CA SER A 149 13.69 5.99 -17.11
C SER A 149 12.87 6.68 -18.20
N LEU A 150 11.76 7.32 -17.86
CA LEU A 150 10.93 8.10 -18.79
C LEU A 150 11.66 9.35 -19.29
N LYS A 151 12.38 10.05 -18.42
CA LYS A 151 13.24 11.19 -18.79
C LYS A 151 14.33 10.75 -19.76
N ALA A 152 15.06 9.68 -19.41
CA ALA A 152 16.09 9.14 -20.29
C ALA A 152 15.53 8.70 -21.65
N THR A 153 14.32 8.13 -21.69
CA THR A 153 13.63 7.76 -22.93
C THR A 153 13.26 9.00 -23.76
N ARG A 154 12.79 10.07 -23.14
CA ARG A 154 12.46 11.33 -23.83
C ARG A 154 13.71 12.00 -24.42
N ASP A 155 14.81 12.01 -23.67
CA ASP A 155 15.96 12.87 -23.93
C ASP A 155 17.04 12.19 -24.77
N ASN A 156 17.10 10.83 -24.79
CA ASN A 156 18.02 10.07 -25.62
C ASN A 156 17.31 9.55 -26.89
N ALA A 157 17.81 9.93 -28.05
CA ALA A 157 17.20 9.60 -29.35
C ALA A 157 17.11 8.10 -29.58
N ASP A 158 18.18 7.35 -29.30
CA ASP A 158 18.21 5.90 -29.53
C ASP A 158 17.25 5.14 -28.59
N LYS A 159 17.15 5.57 -27.33
CA LYS A 159 16.16 5.03 -26.39
C LYS A 159 14.74 5.33 -26.86
N PHE A 160 14.50 6.57 -27.26
CA PHE A 160 13.19 6.96 -27.78
C PHE A 160 12.80 6.16 -29.02
N ASP A 161 13.73 5.94 -29.94
CA ASP A 161 13.45 5.17 -31.18
C ASP A 161 13.11 3.70 -30.84
N ARG A 162 13.83 3.05 -29.94
CA ARG A 162 13.49 1.69 -29.49
C ARG A 162 12.14 1.64 -28.73
N PHE A 163 11.88 2.63 -27.89
CA PHE A 163 10.61 2.78 -27.20
C PHE A 163 9.46 2.98 -28.18
N ALA A 164 9.60 3.91 -29.14
CA ALA A 164 8.61 4.19 -30.16
C ALA A 164 8.35 2.98 -31.04
N ALA A 165 9.39 2.22 -31.41
CA ALA A 165 9.25 0.99 -32.17
C ALA A 165 8.36 -0.04 -31.47
N LYS A 166 8.52 -0.20 -30.14
CA LYS A 166 7.70 -1.13 -29.35
C LYS A 166 6.27 -0.62 -29.14
N VAL A 167 6.11 0.70 -28.88
CA VAL A 167 4.80 1.31 -28.57
C VAL A 167 3.92 1.47 -29.81
N LEU A 168 4.52 1.91 -30.93
CA LEU A 168 3.79 2.23 -32.17
C LEU A 168 3.66 1.01 -33.12
N GLY A 169 4.48 -0.03 -32.94
CA GLY A 169 4.45 -1.22 -33.78
C GLY A 169 4.55 -0.88 -35.28
N ALA A 170 3.51 -1.16 -36.05
CA ALA A 170 3.48 -0.87 -37.49
C ALA A 170 3.64 0.63 -37.84
N GLU A 171 3.23 1.53 -36.95
CA GLU A 171 3.34 2.99 -37.10
C GLU A 171 4.73 3.54 -36.69
N ALA A 172 5.68 2.68 -36.31
CA ALA A 172 7.00 3.10 -35.80
C ALA A 172 7.81 3.97 -36.78
N ASN A 173 7.58 3.84 -38.10
CA ASN A 173 8.24 4.65 -39.10
C ASN A 173 7.47 5.93 -39.48
N ASN A 174 6.29 6.16 -38.87
CA ASN A 174 5.48 7.34 -39.11
C ASN A 174 5.99 8.50 -38.26
N THR A 175 6.58 9.52 -38.90
CA THR A 175 7.14 10.70 -38.21
C THR A 175 6.09 11.46 -37.39
N ALA A 176 4.85 11.54 -37.88
CA ALA A 176 3.78 12.21 -37.15
C ALA A 176 3.38 11.43 -35.90
N ALA A 177 3.31 10.10 -35.98
CA ALA A 177 3.03 9.23 -34.82
C ALA A 177 4.16 9.31 -33.77
N LYS A 178 5.43 9.29 -34.19
CA LYS A 178 6.58 9.50 -33.28
C LYS A 178 6.51 10.87 -32.58
N LYS A 179 6.22 11.93 -33.34
CA LYS A 179 6.09 13.29 -32.78
C LYS A 179 4.96 13.39 -31.77
N LYS A 180 3.83 12.78 -32.06
CA LYS A 180 2.68 12.69 -31.13
C LYS A 180 3.08 11.94 -29.86
N LEU A 181 3.67 10.74 -29.97
CA LEU A 181 4.12 9.95 -28.83
C LEU A 181 5.12 10.73 -27.95
N LYS A 182 6.09 11.44 -28.56
CA LYS A 182 7.05 12.26 -27.82
C LYS A 182 6.38 13.42 -27.08
N SER A 183 5.37 14.03 -27.67
CA SER A 183 4.57 15.08 -27.02
C SER A 183 3.77 14.54 -25.83
N GLU A 184 3.13 13.39 -26.00
CA GLU A 184 2.39 12.71 -24.93
C GLU A 184 3.31 12.33 -23.76
N LEU A 185 4.48 11.74 -24.04
CA LEU A 185 5.50 11.42 -23.05
C LEU A 185 5.98 12.68 -22.31
N THR A 186 6.20 13.79 -23.04
CA THR A 186 6.62 15.06 -22.45
C THR A 186 5.54 15.63 -21.52
N ASN A 187 4.27 15.55 -21.92
CA ASN A 187 3.15 16.03 -21.09
C ASN A 187 2.95 15.14 -19.85
N PHE A 188 3.07 13.83 -19.99
CA PHE A 188 3.02 12.92 -18.84
C PHE A 188 4.14 13.22 -17.85
N LEU A 189 5.36 13.46 -18.31
CA LEU A 189 6.50 13.79 -17.47
C LEU A 189 6.34 15.12 -16.72
N LYS A 190 5.64 16.13 -17.27
CA LYS A 190 5.34 17.35 -16.53
C LYS A 190 4.56 17.06 -15.25
N TYR A 191 3.57 16.18 -15.35
CA TYR A 191 2.78 15.73 -14.21
C TYR A 191 3.59 14.82 -13.29
N TRP A 192 4.20 13.74 -13.84
CA TRP A 192 4.87 12.72 -13.06
C TRP A 192 6.09 13.26 -12.30
N SER A 193 6.97 14.00 -13.00
CA SER A 193 8.15 14.58 -12.37
C SER A 193 7.79 15.63 -11.32
N LYS A 194 6.71 16.38 -11.51
CA LYS A 194 6.21 17.30 -10.47
C LYS A 194 5.74 16.55 -9.23
N PHE A 195 4.99 15.46 -9.40
CA PHE A 195 4.58 14.61 -8.29
C PHE A 195 5.79 14.04 -7.53
N ILE A 196 6.80 13.55 -8.24
CA ILE A 196 8.05 13.05 -7.61
C ILE A 196 8.76 14.17 -6.86
N GLN A 197 8.92 15.35 -7.46
CA GLN A 197 9.55 16.51 -6.84
C GLN A 197 8.83 16.94 -5.54
N ASP A 198 7.50 17.04 -5.58
CA ASP A 198 6.69 17.44 -4.44
C ASP A 198 6.72 16.40 -3.31
N SER A 199 6.87 15.12 -3.67
CA SER A 199 6.93 14.00 -2.75
C SER A 199 8.36 13.64 -2.29
N THR A 200 9.40 14.30 -2.83
CA THR A 200 10.79 14.04 -2.43
C THR A 200 11.03 14.48 -0.99
N VAL A 201 11.56 13.58 -0.18
CA VAL A 201 11.94 13.80 1.21
C VAL A 201 13.47 13.77 1.37
N GLU A 202 13.96 14.38 2.45
CA GLU A 202 15.40 14.43 2.74
C GLU A 202 15.99 13.01 2.92
N HIS A 203 15.24 12.15 3.61
CA HIS A 203 15.64 10.78 3.87
C HIS A 203 14.67 9.83 3.16
N PRO A 204 15.09 9.15 2.07
CA PRO A 204 14.26 8.16 1.37
C PRO A 204 13.74 7.08 2.31
N TRP A 205 12.52 6.59 2.05
CA TRP A 205 11.86 5.63 2.95
C TRP A 205 12.62 4.32 3.10
N GLY A 206 13.33 3.91 2.06
CA GLY A 206 13.97 2.59 1.99
C GLY A 206 12.96 1.46 1.73
N ARG A 207 13.45 0.24 1.85
CA ARG A 207 12.64 -0.98 1.62
C ARG A 207 11.62 -1.22 2.73
N ALA A 208 10.56 -1.97 2.39
CA ALA A 208 9.50 -2.41 3.30
C ALA A 208 8.64 -1.29 3.90
N ARG A 209 8.74 -0.08 3.37
CA ARG A 209 8.05 1.09 3.93
C ARG A 209 7.48 2.01 2.88
N ILE A 210 6.42 2.71 3.28
CA ILE A 210 5.79 3.78 2.50
C ILE A 210 5.17 4.79 3.48
N ASP A 211 5.22 6.09 3.17
CA ASP A 211 4.32 7.03 3.84
C ASP A 211 2.93 6.96 3.19
N ALA A 212 2.18 5.92 3.55
CA ALA A 212 0.88 5.65 2.97
C ALA A 212 -0.07 6.84 3.13
N PHE A 213 -0.11 7.45 4.34
CA PHE A 213 -1.01 8.57 4.60
C PHE A 213 -0.61 9.83 3.81
N GLY A 214 0.66 10.19 3.83
CA GLY A 214 1.17 11.35 3.08
C GLY A 214 0.98 11.21 1.58
N MET A 215 1.21 10.02 1.03
CA MET A 215 1.01 9.74 -0.39
C MET A 215 -0.46 9.79 -0.80
N ILE A 216 -1.35 9.13 -0.06
CA ILE A 216 -2.80 9.18 -0.31
C ILE A 216 -3.29 10.63 -0.24
N PHE A 217 -2.87 11.36 0.80
CA PHE A 217 -3.27 12.75 0.98
C PHE A 217 -2.80 13.64 -0.18
N ASN A 218 -1.54 13.54 -0.59
CA ASN A 218 -1.01 14.33 -1.70
C ASN A 218 -1.69 13.98 -3.03
N ARG A 219 -1.96 12.70 -3.28
CA ARG A 219 -2.71 12.29 -4.47
C ARG A 219 -4.10 12.89 -4.49
N VAL A 220 -4.87 12.69 -3.43
CA VAL A 220 -6.30 13.03 -3.38
C VAL A 220 -6.53 14.51 -3.15
N ALA A 221 -5.87 15.11 -2.15
CA ALA A 221 -6.14 16.48 -1.73
C ALA A 221 -5.32 17.54 -2.47
N SER A 222 -4.18 17.17 -3.09
CA SER A 222 -3.36 18.11 -3.87
C SER A 222 -3.57 17.92 -5.37
N ILE A 223 -3.38 16.71 -5.88
CA ILE A 223 -3.40 16.45 -7.33
C ILE A 223 -4.84 16.30 -7.83
N ASP A 224 -5.60 15.36 -7.29
CA ASP A 224 -6.94 15.02 -7.80
C ASP A 224 -7.96 16.14 -7.49
N LEU A 225 -7.79 16.86 -6.38
CA LEU A 225 -8.57 18.06 -6.05
C LEU A 225 -8.07 19.32 -6.78
N GLY A 226 -6.84 19.29 -7.33
CA GLY A 226 -6.25 20.43 -8.04
C GLY A 226 -5.77 21.58 -7.16
N ILE A 227 -5.41 21.32 -5.89
CA ILE A 227 -4.95 22.32 -4.91
C ILE A 227 -3.51 22.01 -4.47
N PRO A 228 -2.48 22.50 -5.19
CA PRO A 228 -1.08 22.21 -4.90
C PRO A 228 -0.64 22.56 -3.47
N GLU A 229 -1.24 23.58 -2.86
CA GLU A 229 -0.93 24.06 -1.51
C GLU A 229 -1.26 23.01 -0.43
N ASN A 230 -2.12 22.06 -0.73
CA ASN A 230 -2.43 20.94 0.16
C ASN A 230 -1.28 19.93 0.24
N SER A 231 -0.35 19.93 -0.72
CA SER A 231 0.77 18.99 -0.71
C SER A 231 1.65 19.16 0.52
N LYS A 232 2.06 18.03 1.09
CA LYS A 232 2.99 17.93 2.22
C LYS A 232 4.05 16.88 1.94
N LYS A 233 5.25 17.08 2.49
CA LYS A 233 6.30 16.07 2.41
C LYS A 233 5.84 14.78 3.07
N PRO A 234 5.87 13.64 2.37
CA PRO A 234 5.52 12.34 2.93
C PRO A 234 6.71 11.76 3.71
N ASP A 235 6.95 12.31 4.91
CA ASP A 235 8.14 12.08 5.71
C ASP A 235 7.88 11.23 6.97
N ALA A 236 6.78 10.48 6.99
CA ALA A 236 6.41 9.56 8.04
C ALA A 236 6.24 8.11 7.51
N PRO A 237 7.31 7.49 6.99
CA PRO A 237 7.20 6.17 6.39
C PRO A 237 6.88 5.11 7.46
N VAL A 238 5.94 4.22 7.12
CA VAL A 238 5.51 3.10 7.95
C VAL A 238 5.73 1.78 7.23
N SER A 239 5.87 0.69 7.98
CA SER A 239 5.85 -0.65 7.42
C SER A 239 4.44 -0.99 6.91
N VAL A 240 4.39 -1.83 5.89
CA VAL A 240 3.12 -2.32 5.35
C VAL A 240 2.51 -3.30 6.37
N PRO A 241 1.25 -3.13 6.81
CA PRO A 241 0.62 -4.08 7.72
C PRO A 241 0.29 -5.40 7.01
N PHE A 242 0.16 -6.48 7.77
CA PHE A 242 -0.36 -7.74 7.23
C PHE A 242 -1.87 -7.67 6.96
N LEU A 243 -2.38 -8.54 6.06
CA LEU A 243 -3.78 -8.52 5.61
C LEU A 243 -4.69 -9.56 6.25
N TRP A 244 -4.16 -10.71 6.71
CA TRP A 244 -5.01 -11.73 7.32
C TRP A 244 -5.73 -11.21 8.57
N GLY A 245 -7.00 -11.50 8.69
CA GLY A 245 -7.86 -11.01 9.77
C GLY A 245 -8.16 -9.51 9.75
N THR A 246 -7.55 -8.73 8.84
CA THR A 246 -7.75 -7.26 8.78
C THR A 246 -9.21 -6.88 8.52
N SER A 247 -9.93 -7.64 7.70
CA SER A 247 -11.34 -7.41 7.41
C SER A 247 -12.25 -7.44 8.64
N PHE A 248 -11.80 -8.01 9.75
CA PHE A 248 -12.58 -8.22 10.97
C PHE A 248 -12.12 -7.37 12.15
N GLN A 249 -11.14 -6.48 11.95
CA GLN A 249 -10.73 -5.50 12.95
C GLN A 249 -11.65 -4.27 12.89
N SER A 250 -12.00 -3.69 14.04
CA SER A 250 -12.89 -2.51 14.11
C SER A 250 -12.30 -1.26 13.46
N GLN A 251 -10.97 -1.13 13.47
CA GLN A 251 -10.23 -0.02 12.85
C GLN A 251 -8.97 -0.52 12.17
N VAL A 252 -8.57 0.13 11.08
CA VAL A 252 -7.36 -0.18 10.32
C VAL A 252 -6.51 1.07 10.10
N GLN A 253 -5.37 0.92 9.41
CA GLN A 253 -4.20 1.78 9.44
C GLN A 253 -3.54 1.75 10.84
N TRP A 254 -2.25 2.10 10.93
CA TRP A 254 -1.52 2.04 12.19
C TRP A 254 -2.10 2.95 13.26
N ASN A 255 -2.63 4.11 12.88
CA ASN A 255 -3.26 5.09 13.77
C ASN A 255 -4.77 4.89 13.94
N GLY A 256 -5.37 3.85 13.37
CA GLY A 256 -6.78 3.54 13.47
C GLY A 256 -7.71 4.55 12.77
N VAL A 257 -7.20 5.35 11.82
CA VAL A 257 -7.97 6.43 11.19
C VAL A 257 -9.13 5.93 10.33
N ALA A 258 -9.06 4.71 9.82
CA ALA A 258 -10.08 4.15 8.95
C ALA A 258 -10.98 3.17 9.75
N PRO A 259 -12.29 3.49 9.93
CA PRO A 259 -13.26 2.55 10.48
C PRO A 259 -13.43 1.36 9.54
N ASN A 260 -13.77 0.19 10.09
CA ASN A 260 -13.75 -1.06 9.32
C ASN A 260 -14.77 -2.11 9.83
N THR A 261 -15.83 -1.66 10.48
CA THR A 261 -16.81 -2.54 11.14
C THR A 261 -17.82 -3.16 10.18
N ASN A 262 -18.07 -2.52 9.03
CA ASN A 262 -19.05 -2.94 8.03
C ASN A 262 -18.45 -2.89 6.61
N ASP A 263 -19.19 -3.42 5.63
CA ASP A 263 -18.71 -3.55 4.26
C ASP A 263 -18.58 -2.19 3.53
N ILE A 264 -19.33 -1.17 3.95
CA ILE A 264 -19.22 0.19 3.39
C ILE A 264 -17.92 0.84 3.84
N GLU A 265 -17.58 0.73 5.12
CA GLU A 265 -16.34 1.24 5.67
C GLU A 265 -15.13 0.53 5.04
N ARG A 266 -15.21 -0.80 4.84
CA ARG A 266 -14.18 -1.59 4.13
C ARG A 266 -14.03 -1.12 2.69
N LEU A 267 -15.12 -0.89 1.97
CA LEU A 267 -15.08 -0.34 0.61
C LEU A 267 -14.47 1.06 0.61
N GLY A 268 -14.87 1.93 1.55
CA GLY A 268 -14.30 3.27 1.70
C GLY A 268 -12.79 3.24 1.92
N ARG A 269 -12.31 2.38 2.82
CA ARG A 269 -10.89 2.13 3.03
C ARG A 269 -10.19 1.71 1.73
N ASN A 270 -10.72 0.69 1.04
CA ASN A 270 -10.11 0.16 -0.20
C ASN A 270 -10.08 1.22 -1.32
N VAL A 271 -11.15 2.03 -1.45
CA VAL A 271 -11.17 3.16 -2.39
C VAL A 271 -10.12 4.20 -2.01
N GLY A 272 -9.99 4.56 -0.72
CA GLY A 272 -8.94 5.48 -0.27
C GLY A 272 -7.54 4.97 -0.59
N GLU A 273 -7.28 3.68 -0.37
CA GLU A 273 -5.98 3.08 -0.65
C GLU A 273 -5.66 3.06 -2.16
N VAL A 274 -6.63 2.69 -3.03
CA VAL A 274 -6.37 2.69 -4.47
C VAL A 274 -6.18 4.10 -5.04
N LEU A 275 -6.83 5.12 -4.50
CA LEU A 275 -6.57 6.51 -4.84
C LEU A 275 -5.11 6.88 -4.54
N GLY A 276 -4.59 6.45 -3.39
CA GLY A 276 -3.19 6.63 -3.01
C GLY A 276 -2.19 5.92 -3.92
N VAL A 277 -2.57 4.78 -4.48
CA VAL A 277 -1.75 4.00 -5.43
C VAL A 277 -2.22 4.18 -6.88
N PHE A 278 -2.52 5.44 -7.23
CA PHE A 278 -2.69 5.94 -8.59
C PHE A 278 -4.01 5.59 -9.29
N ALA A 279 -5.11 5.28 -8.57
CA ALA A 279 -6.40 5.45 -9.20
C ALA A 279 -6.60 6.93 -9.56
N GLU A 280 -7.20 7.17 -10.70
CA GLU A 280 -7.52 8.53 -11.14
C GLU A 280 -8.79 9.00 -10.43
N ALA A 281 -8.80 10.26 -9.98
CA ALA A 281 -10.00 10.93 -9.50
C ALA A 281 -10.03 12.40 -9.94
N GLU A 282 -11.24 12.95 -10.08
CA GLU A 282 -11.47 14.36 -10.37
C GLU A 282 -12.52 14.86 -9.38
N PHE A 283 -12.14 15.84 -8.57
CA PHE A 283 -13.00 16.49 -7.59
C PHE A 283 -13.21 17.95 -8.01
N GLN A 284 -14.14 18.22 -8.90
CA GLN A 284 -14.40 19.58 -9.39
C GLN A 284 -15.87 19.96 -9.19
N ALA A 285 -16.11 21.09 -8.57
CA ALA A 285 -17.40 21.76 -8.59
C ALA A 285 -17.35 22.86 -9.65
N THR A 286 -18.24 22.80 -10.65
CA THR A 286 -18.24 23.74 -11.77
C THR A 286 -19.10 24.97 -11.51
N SER A 287 -20.05 24.94 -10.56
CA SER A 287 -20.78 26.11 -10.04
C SER A 287 -21.53 25.78 -8.74
N ILE A 288 -21.95 26.82 -7.99
CA ILE A 288 -22.79 26.69 -6.79
C ILE A 288 -24.21 26.16 -7.12
N PHE A 289 -24.62 26.23 -8.38
CA PHE A 289 -25.92 25.75 -8.87
C PHE A 289 -25.81 24.40 -9.58
N GLU A 290 -24.62 23.97 -9.93
CA GLU A 290 -24.36 22.60 -10.30
C GLU A 290 -23.98 21.87 -9.01
N ILE A 291 -24.86 20.99 -8.56
CA ILE A 291 -24.48 19.96 -7.59
C ILE A 291 -23.13 19.46 -8.04
N PRO A 292 -22.10 19.43 -7.16
CA PRO A 292 -20.77 19.04 -7.56
C PRO A 292 -20.90 17.81 -8.45
N LYS A 293 -20.33 17.89 -9.66
CA LYS A 293 -20.23 16.71 -10.52
C LYS A 293 -19.45 15.74 -9.66
N PHE A 294 -20.16 14.77 -9.10
CA PHE A 294 -19.57 13.79 -8.20
C PHE A 294 -18.22 13.36 -8.76
N ALA A 295 -17.23 13.23 -7.92
CA ALA A 295 -15.91 12.84 -8.32
C ALA A 295 -15.98 11.68 -9.31
N ARG A 296 -15.32 11.81 -10.44
CA ARG A 296 -15.11 10.69 -11.36
C ARG A 296 -13.91 9.92 -10.89
N THR A 297 -13.98 8.61 -10.87
CA THR A 297 -12.85 7.80 -10.44
C THR A 297 -12.69 6.54 -11.30
N SER A 298 -11.44 6.11 -11.49
CA SER A 298 -11.11 4.81 -12.08
C SER A 298 -11.17 3.66 -11.06
N ALA A 299 -11.40 3.94 -9.78
CA ALA A 299 -11.48 2.92 -8.74
C ALA A 299 -12.58 1.90 -9.03
N LYS A 300 -12.20 0.64 -9.24
CA LYS A 300 -13.12 -0.46 -9.58
C LYS A 300 -13.73 -1.06 -8.32
N ARG A 301 -14.81 -0.44 -7.83
CA ARG A 301 -15.45 -0.79 -6.54
C ARG A 301 -15.84 -2.27 -6.46
N PHE A 302 -16.34 -2.85 -7.53
CA PHE A 302 -16.72 -4.27 -7.60
C PHE A 302 -15.51 -5.18 -7.40
N ASN A 303 -14.42 -4.90 -8.07
CA ASN A 303 -13.20 -5.65 -7.90
C ASN A 303 -12.63 -5.49 -6.49
N GLN A 304 -12.81 -4.32 -5.86
CA GLN A 304 -12.38 -4.11 -4.49
C GLN A 304 -13.21 -4.91 -3.49
N VAL A 305 -14.54 -4.99 -3.67
CA VAL A 305 -15.38 -5.88 -2.88
C VAL A 305 -14.98 -7.35 -3.10
N ARG A 306 -14.67 -7.74 -4.34
CA ARG A 306 -14.20 -9.09 -4.66
C ARG A 306 -12.87 -9.39 -3.97
N LEU A 307 -11.89 -8.50 -4.05
CA LEU A 307 -10.61 -8.63 -3.35
C LEU A 307 -10.81 -8.72 -1.82
N GLU A 308 -11.69 -7.90 -1.25
CA GLU A 308 -12.02 -7.95 0.18
C GLU A 308 -12.64 -9.30 0.58
N ASN A 309 -13.50 -9.87 -0.25
CA ASN A 309 -14.09 -11.19 0.00
C ASN A 309 -13.07 -12.33 -0.08
N LEU A 310 -12.01 -12.18 -0.87
CA LEU A 310 -10.87 -13.09 -0.85
C LEU A 310 -10.08 -12.93 0.45
N LEU A 311 -9.80 -11.69 0.88
CA LEU A 311 -9.08 -11.39 2.13
C LEU A 311 -9.80 -11.92 3.38
N LYS A 312 -11.14 -11.89 3.40
CA LYS A 312 -11.93 -12.49 4.49
C LYS A 312 -11.64 -13.99 4.70
N LYS A 313 -11.10 -14.66 3.69
CA LYS A 313 -10.75 -16.10 3.72
C LYS A 313 -9.27 -16.37 3.98
N LEU A 314 -8.43 -15.34 3.98
CA LEU A 314 -6.98 -15.48 4.16
C LEU A 314 -6.64 -15.76 5.62
N TRP A 315 -5.99 -16.89 5.88
CA TRP A 315 -5.51 -17.24 7.20
C TRP A 315 -4.09 -16.70 7.46
N SER A 316 -3.76 -16.55 8.75
CA SER A 316 -2.38 -16.28 9.16
C SER A 316 -1.48 -17.47 8.81
N PRO A 317 -0.19 -17.23 8.44
CA PRO A 317 0.73 -18.34 8.19
C PRO A 317 1.14 -19.02 9.51
N LYS A 318 1.11 -20.35 9.53
CA LYS A 318 1.69 -21.12 10.63
C LYS A 318 3.20 -21.10 10.57
N TRP A 319 3.85 -21.10 11.73
CA TRP A 319 5.29 -21.34 11.83
C TRP A 319 5.65 -22.70 11.24
N PRO A 320 6.68 -22.83 10.42
CA PRO A 320 7.08 -24.10 9.79
C PRO A 320 7.84 -25.01 10.77
N GLU A 321 7.14 -25.58 11.74
CA GLU A 321 7.71 -26.41 12.82
C GLU A 321 8.52 -27.61 12.32
N GLN A 322 8.17 -28.12 11.13
CA GLN A 322 8.91 -29.21 10.48
C GLN A 322 10.35 -28.83 10.09
N LEU A 323 10.67 -27.55 10.02
CA LEU A 323 12.03 -27.06 9.75
C LEU A 323 12.70 -26.54 11.01
N VAL A 324 11.96 -25.84 11.85
CA VAL A 324 12.45 -25.27 13.11
C VAL A 324 11.41 -25.50 14.19
N ALA A 325 11.68 -26.48 15.04
CA ALA A 325 10.78 -26.85 16.13
C ALA A 325 10.61 -25.69 17.13
N ILE A 326 9.41 -25.61 17.72
CA ILE A 326 9.12 -24.72 18.84
C ILE A 326 9.51 -25.43 20.14
N ASP A 327 10.22 -24.76 21.04
CA ASP A 327 10.47 -25.23 22.40
C ASP A 327 9.18 -25.18 23.21
N THR A 328 8.55 -26.34 23.43
CA THR A 328 7.25 -26.47 24.07
C THR A 328 7.24 -25.96 25.53
N ALA A 329 8.34 -26.13 26.26
CA ALA A 329 8.46 -25.65 27.63
C ALA A 329 8.53 -24.12 27.67
N LYS A 330 9.36 -23.53 26.80
CA LYS A 330 9.43 -22.06 26.68
C LYS A 330 8.12 -21.48 26.16
N LYS A 331 7.47 -22.13 25.19
CA LYS A 331 6.16 -21.72 24.69
C LYS A 331 5.13 -21.61 25.81
N ALA A 332 4.99 -22.65 26.64
CA ALA A 332 4.04 -22.65 27.75
C ALA A 332 4.32 -21.53 28.79
N ALA A 333 5.61 -21.32 29.11
CA ALA A 333 6.00 -20.21 30.00
C ALA A 333 5.75 -18.84 29.32
N GLY A 334 6.02 -18.71 28.03
CA GLY A 334 5.77 -17.52 27.23
C GLY A 334 4.29 -17.18 27.11
N GLU A 335 3.42 -18.19 27.02
CA GLU A 335 1.97 -18.00 27.06
C GLU A 335 1.51 -17.33 28.35
N ALA A 336 2.00 -17.79 29.50
CA ALA A 336 1.68 -17.17 30.80
C ALA A 336 2.13 -15.71 30.87
N LEU A 337 3.32 -15.40 30.34
CA LEU A 337 3.80 -14.02 30.24
C LEU A 337 2.93 -13.17 29.29
N TYR A 338 2.53 -13.72 28.16
CA TYR A 338 1.65 -13.04 27.20
C TYR A 338 0.29 -12.72 27.81
N GLN A 339 -0.33 -13.65 28.53
CA GLN A 339 -1.59 -13.44 29.22
C GLN A 339 -1.49 -12.32 30.28
N THR A 340 -0.33 -12.18 30.90
CA THR A 340 -0.12 -11.15 31.94
C THR A 340 0.15 -9.77 31.34
N HIS A 341 0.92 -9.68 30.25
CA HIS A 341 1.51 -8.42 29.81
C HIS A 341 1.00 -7.91 28.44
N CYS A 342 0.48 -8.77 27.58
CA CYS A 342 0.22 -8.44 26.17
C CYS A 342 -1.25 -8.51 25.78
N VAL A 343 -2.02 -9.48 26.31
CA VAL A 343 -3.40 -9.77 25.88
C VAL A 343 -4.36 -8.60 26.08
N SER A 344 -4.11 -7.72 27.05
CA SER A 344 -4.93 -6.53 27.29
C SER A 344 -4.92 -5.52 26.12
N CYS A 345 -3.91 -5.60 25.26
CA CYS A 345 -3.79 -4.80 24.04
C CYS A 345 -3.92 -5.66 22.78
N HIS A 346 -3.31 -6.84 22.75
CA HIS A 346 -3.26 -7.72 21.60
C HIS A 346 -4.19 -8.93 21.78
N ALA A 347 -5.40 -8.82 21.25
CA ALA A 347 -6.35 -9.93 21.29
C ALA A 347 -5.78 -11.19 20.61
N ILE A 348 -6.04 -12.35 21.21
CA ILE A 348 -5.70 -13.64 20.63
C ILE A 348 -6.80 -14.06 19.64
N VAL A 349 -6.42 -14.29 18.41
CA VAL A 349 -7.27 -14.86 17.37
C VAL A 349 -6.65 -16.18 16.93
N PRO A 350 -7.27 -17.33 17.21
CA PRO A 350 -6.73 -18.62 16.83
C PRO A 350 -6.57 -18.75 15.32
N HIS A 351 -5.59 -19.55 14.89
CA HIS A 351 -5.41 -19.84 13.48
C HIS A 351 -6.67 -20.53 12.91
N GLY A 352 -7.13 -20.08 11.75
CA GLY A 352 -8.37 -20.54 11.12
C GLY A 352 -9.62 -19.76 11.57
N GLU A 353 -9.52 -18.92 12.62
CA GLU A 353 -10.62 -18.12 13.15
C GLU A 353 -10.46 -16.62 12.86
N GLN A 354 -9.68 -16.25 11.81
CA GLN A 354 -9.41 -14.86 11.45
C GLN A 354 -10.66 -14.07 11.03
N ASN A 355 -11.80 -14.72 10.89
CA ASN A 355 -13.12 -14.11 10.65
C ASN A 355 -13.84 -13.68 11.95
N THR A 356 -13.21 -13.85 13.10
CA THR A 356 -13.73 -13.36 14.38
C THR A 356 -13.59 -11.84 14.46
N PRO A 357 -14.70 -11.09 14.68
CA PRO A 357 -14.63 -9.64 14.86
C PRO A 357 -13.78 -9.26 16.07
N VAL A 358 -12.89 -8.31 15.91
CA VAL A 358 -12.01 -7.81 16.97
C VAL A 358 -12.17 -6.29 17.10
N ASP A 359 -12.61 -5.85 18.26
CA ASP A 359 -12.50 -4.43 18.62
C ASP A 359 -11.07 -4.14 19.06
N VAL A 360 -10.30 -3.54 18.17
CA VAL A 360 -8.86 -3.35 18.37
C VAL A 360 -8.58 -2.26 19.40
N LYS A 361 -7.65 -2.51 20.29
CA LYS A 361 -7.22 -1.53 21.28
C LYS A 361 -6.48 -0.38 20.62
N MET A 362 -6.98 0.85 20.82
CA MET A 362 -6.31 2.09 20.42
C MET A 362 -5.53 2.66 21.60
N THR A 363 -4.20 2.50 21.58
CA THR A 363 -3.32 2.93 22.67
C THR A 363 -2.81 4.35 22.44
N LYS A 364 -2.92 5.21 23.45
CA LYS A 364 -2.42 6.58 23.38
C LYS A 364 -0.90 6.59 23.21
N LEU A 365 -0.41 7.54 22.42
CA LEU A 365 1.02 7.70 22.20
C LEU A 365 1.80 7.96 23.51
N SER A 366 1.19 8.69 24.46
CA SER A 366 1.76 8.90 25.80
C SER A 366 1.96 7.61 26.61
N GLU A 367 1.21 6.56 26.28
CA GLU A 367 1.31 5.24 26.92
C GLU A 367 2.32 4.34 26.18
N VAL A 368 2.22 4.23 24.84
CA VAL A 368 3.07 3.32 24.05
C VAL A 368 4.44 3.93 23.74
N ARG A 369 4.56 5.25 23.68
CA ARG A 369 5.79 6.04 23.48
C ARG A 369 6.60 5.72 22.23
N THR A 370 5.97 5.14 21.20
CA THR A 370 6.60 4.89 19.90
C THR A 370 6.71 6.17 19.07
N ASP A 371 7.32 6.10 17.88
CA ASP A 371 7.50 7.26 17.00
C ASP A 371 6.16 7.98 16.72
N PRO A 372 6.09 9.32 16.94
CA PRO A 372 4.83 10.05 16.83
C PRO A 372 4.47 10.47 15.40
N LYS A 373 5.40 10.40 14.46
CA LYS A 373 5.36 11.18 13.23
C LYS A 373 4.18 10.83 12.33
N MET A 374 3.92 9.53 12.14
CA MET A 374 2.79 9.09 11.32
C MET A 374 1.45 9.53 11.92
N ALA A 375 1.23 9.31 13.21
CA ALA A 375 0.00 9.70 13.88
C ALA A 375 -0.19 11.23 13.84
N ALA A 376 0.87 12.01 14.01
CA ALA A 376 0.84 13.46 13.94
C ALA A 376 0.54 13.95 12.51
N ASN A 377 1.23 13.45 11.48
CA ASN A 377 1.00 13.84 10.10
C ASN A 377 -0.42 13.53 9.61
N ALA A 378 -1.03 12.45 10.12
CA ALA A 378 -2.38 12.06 9.76
C ALA A 378 -3.47 12.94 10.40
N THR A 379 -3.21 13.53 11.57
CA THR A 379 -4.24 14.17 12.39
C THR A 379 -4.02 15.68 12.57
N ILE A 380 -2.77 16.15 12.53
CA ILE A 380 -2.44 17.56 12.77
C ILE A 380 -2.40 18.35 11.46
N GLY A 381 -3.02 19.53 11.49
CA GLY A 381 -3.00 20.48 10.39
C GLY A 381 -4.30 20.56 9.61
N VAL A 382 -4.37 21.58 8.78
CA VAL A 382 -5.52 21.90 7.95
C VAL A 382 -5.16 21.85 6.46
N ALA A 383 -6.19 21.71 5.62
CA ALA A 383 -6.08 21.72 4.19
C ALA A 383 -7.19 22.59 3.58
N SER A 384 -6.92 23.16 2.42
CA SER A 384 -7.88 23.96 1.64
C SER A 384 -8.94 23.05 1.02
N THR A 385 -10.19 23.48 1.10
CA THR A 385 -11.34 22.80 0.48
C THR A 385 -11.59 23.25 -0.97
N GLY A 386 -10.95 24.35 -1.39
CA GLY A 386 -11.17 24.92 -2.72
C GLY A 386 -12.64 25.18 -3.01
N ASP A 387 -13.07 24.78 -4.20
CA ASP A 387 -14.46 24.94 -4.65
C ASP A 387 -15.45 24.02 -3.93
N LEU A 388 -14.93 23.01 -3.21
CA LEU A 388 -15.75 22.10 -2.41
C LEU A 388 -16.16 22.68 -1.05
N LYS A 389 -15.85 23.94 -0.73
CA LYS A 389 -16.16 24.58 0.56
C LYS A 389 -17.61 24.43 1.00
N LEU A 390 -18.56 24.33 0.06
CA LEU A 390 -19.97 24.11 0.38
C LEU A 390 -20.22 22.76 1.07
N LEU A 391 -19.45 21.73 0.73
CA LEU A 391 -19.50 20.43 1.41
C LEU A 391 -19.00 20.49 2.86
N PHE A 392 -18.34 21.58 3.21
CA PHE A 392 -17.74 21.83 4.51
C PHE A 392 -18.38 23.04 5.20
N GLN A 393 -19.68 23.27 4.97
CA GLN A 393 -20.41 24.37 5.58
C GLN A 393 -19.76 25.75 5.35
N GLY A 394 -19.21 25.96 4.13
CA GLY A 394 -18.56 27.21 3.75
C GLY A 394 -17.13 27.37 4.24
N ARG A 395 -16.60 26.43 5.03
CA ARG A 395 -15.21 26.49 5.53
C ARG A 395 -14.23 26.32 4.37
N SER A 396 -13.36 27.31 4.18
CA SER A 396 -12.28 27.27 3.17
C SER A 396 -11.10 26.38 3.58
N LYS A 397 -10.98 26.09 4.89
CA LYS A 397 -9.97 25.19 5.46
C LYS A 397 -10.62 24.26 6.48
N VAL A 398 -10.23 22.99 6.45
CA VAL A 398 -10.70 21.96 7.36
C VAL A 398 -9.54 21.07 7.83
N PRO A 399 -9.69 20.30 8.92
CA PRO A 399 -8.71 19.28 9.30
C PRO A 399 -8.40 18.34 8.13
N ARG A 400 -7.13 17.98 7.96
CA ARG A 400 -6.65 17.14 6.85
C ARG A 400 -7.41 15.80 6.77
N GLY A 401 -7.65 15.17 7.93
CA GLY A 401 -8.39 13.91 7.99
C GLY A 401 -9.84 14.06 7.52
N GLU A 402 -10.52 15.17 7.88
CA GLU A 402 -11.88 15.46 7.45
C GLU A 402 -11.96 15.65 5.92
N LEU A 403 -11.01 16.42 5.35
CA LEU A 403 -10.94 16.59 3.90
C LEU A 403 -10.76 15.24 3.19
N LEU A 404 -9.76 14.46 3.60
CA LEU A 404 -9.46 13.17 2.97
C LEU A 404 -10.66 12.21 3.07
N GLN A 405 -11.27 12.10 4.24
CA GLN A 405 -12.44 11.24 4.44
C GLN A 405 -13.60 11.64 3.51
N THR A 406 -13.89 12.92 3.40
CA THR A 406 -14.94 13.44 2.51
C THR A 406 -14.64 13.12 1.06
N LEU A 407 -13.40 13.37 0.59
CA LEU A 407 -13.01 13.07 -0.79
C LEU A 407 -13.08 11.57 -1.11
N VAL A 408 -12.68 10.70 -0.17
CA VAL A 408 -12.82 9.25 -0.32
C VAL A 408 -14.30 8.84 -0.38
N GLN A 409 -15.16 9.40 0.48
CA GLN A 409 -16.62 9.15 0.43
C GLN A 409 -17.21 9.58 -0.92
N LEU A 410 -16.82 10.75 -1.43
CA LEU A 410 -17.23 11.19 -2.77
C LEU A 410 -16.78 10.19 -3.85
N ALA A 411 -15.56 9.67 -3.77
CA ALA A 411 -15.07 8.67 -4.72
C ALA A 411 -15.82 7.33 -4.62
N VAL A 412 -16.29 6.94 -3.42
CA VAL A 412 -17.12 5.73 -3.23
C VAL A 412 -18.47 5.86 -3.91
N ILE A 413 -19.12 7.01 -3.81
CA ILE A 413 -20.46 7.24 -4.38
C ILE A 413 -20.43 7.75 -5.84
N SER A 414 -19.27 8.11 -6.36
CA SER A 414 -19.10 8.71 -7.68
C SER A 414 -19.29 7.72 -8.83
N PRO A 415 -19.73 8.17 -10.01
CA PRO A 415 -19.72 7.33 -11.21
C PRO A 415 -18.27 6.96 -11.58
N TYR A 416 -18.11 5.83 -12.28
CA TYR A 416 -16.81 5.50 -12.86
C TYR A 416 -16.35 6.57 -13.85
N ARG A 417 -15.04 6.89 -13.85
CA ARG A 417 -14.45 7.81 -14.83
C ARG A 417 -14.64 7.32 -16.26
N ASP A 418 -14.72 6.01 -16.43
CA ASP A 418 -14.85 5.35 -17.72
C ASP A 418 -16.25 5.43 -18.33
N VAL A 419 -17.23 5.87 -17.57
CA VAL A 419 -18.60 6.05 -18.07
C VAL A 419 -18.76 7.46 -18.64
N ALA A 420 -19.39 7.56 -19.81
CA ALA A 420 -19.72 8.87 -20.39
C ALA A 420 -20.44 9.74 -19.35
N PRO A 421 -20.14 11.04 -19.27
CA PRO A 421 -20.78 11.92 -18.30
C PRO A 421 -22.31 11.85 -18.50
N PRO A 422 -23.10 11.76 -17.43
CA PRO A 422 -24.54 11.88 -17.53
C PRO A 422 -24.91 13.23 -18.13
N GLU A 423 -25.92 13.27 -18.96
CA GLU A 423 -26.40 14.49 -19.63
C GLU A 423 -26.74 15.63 -18.67
N SER A 424 -27.23 15.33 -17.46
CA SER A 424 -27.22 16.23 -16.31
C SER A 424 -27.48 15.46 -15.00
N ILE A 425 -26.99 15.98 -13.87
CA ILE A 425 -27.30 15.44 -12.53
C ILE A 425 -28.79 15.67 -12.21
N LEU A 426 -29.36 16.77 -12.69
CA LEU A 426 -30.78 17.08 -12.50
C LEU A 426 -31.67 16.03 -13.17
N ASP A 427 -31.30 15.52 -14.34
CA ASP A 427 -32.02 14.46 -15.04
C ASP A 427 -31.96 13.11 -14.32
N ARG A 428 -30.90 12.88 -13.53
CA ARG A 428 -30.78 11.69 -12.66
C ARG A 428 -31.54 11.84 -11.36
N LEU A 429 -31.55 13.05 -10.77
CA LEU A 429 -32.28 13.33 -9.53
C LEU A 429 -33.81 13.34 -9.74
N THR A 430 -34.28 13.58 -10.96
CA THR A 430 -35.72 13.58 -11.32
C THR A 430 -36.19 12.22 -11.80
N ARG A 431 -35.32 11.27 -12.10
CA ARG A 431 -35.69 9.88 -12.34
C ARG A 431 -35.61 9.13 -11.02
N ASP A 432 -36.62 8.35 -10.67
CA ASP A 432 -36.68 7.51 -9.45
C ASP A 432 -35.55 6.47 -9.35
N ASP A 433 -34.50 6.59 -10.16
CA ASP A 433 -33.39 5.66 -10.30
C ASP A 433 -32.01 6.36 -10.17
N LEU A 434 -31.79 6.97 -8.99
CA LEU A 434 -30.54 7.68 -8.66
C LEU A 434 -29.28 6.83 -8.83
N PHE A 435 -29.40 5.50 -8.89
CA PHE A 435 -28.28 4.57 -8.83
C PHE A 435 -28.33 3.42 -9.86
N GLY A 436 -29.25 3.38 -10.81
CA GLY A 436 -29.42 2.16 -11.61
C GLY A 436 -29.70 0.96 -10.68
N THR A 437 -30.66 1.14 -9.78
CA THR A 437 -30.89 0.30 -8.59
C THR A 437 -30.99 -1.19 -8.91
N ASN A 438 -31.47 -1.55 -10.10
CA ASN A 438 -31.61 -2.95 -10.48
C ASN A 438 -30.25 -3.60 -10.84
N GLU A 439 -29.38 -2.92 -11.56
CA GLU A 439 -28.08 -3.49 -11.97
C GLU A 439 -27.11 -3.55 -10.80
N ILE A 440 -27.04 -2.51 -9.95
CA ILE A 440 -26.21 -2.49 -8.74
C ILE A 440 -26.75 -3.51 -7.73
N ASN A 441 -28.06 -3.63 -7.54
CA ASN A 441 -28.67 -4.60 -6.66
C ASN A 441 -28.47 -6.05 -7.12
N LEU A 442 -28.59 -6.33 -8.42
CA LEU A 442 -28.30 -7.64 -8.99
C LEU A 442 -26.82 -7.98 -8.75
N PHE A 443 -25.95 -7.05 -9.04
CA PHE A 443 -24.51 -7.23 -8.90
C PHE A 443 -24.08 -7.44 -7.44
N LEU A 444 -24.55 -6.60 -6.50
CA LEU A 444 -24.23 -6.77 -5.08
C LEU A 444 -24.71 -8.12 -4.53
N ARG A 445 -25.80 -8.66 -5.09
CA ARG A 445 -26.28 -10.01 -4.79
C ARG A 445 -25.42 -11.11 -5.40
N GLU A 446 -24.97 -10.95 -6.64
CA GLU A 446 -24.08 -11.91 -7.31
C GLU A 446 -22.72 -12.05 -6.60
N ILE A 447 -22.20 -10.96 -6.00
CA ILE A 447 -20.97 -10.99 -5.21
C ILE A 447 -21.16 -11.34 -3.73
N GLY A 448 -22.37 -11.79 -3.34
CA GLY A 448 -22.64 -12.38 -2.03
C GLY A 448 -23.14 -11.41 -0.95
N PHE A 449 -23.51 -10.18 -1.29
CA PHE A 449 -24.20 -9.30 -0.34
C PHE A 449 -25.64 -9.78 -0.11
N SER A 450 -26.04 -9.86 1.16
CA SER A 450 -27.42 -10.20 1.48
C SER A 450 -28.38 -9.09 1.01
N LYS A 451 -29.62 -9.46 0.71
CA LYS A 451 -30.65 -8.49 0.38
C LYS A 451 -30.80 -7.39 1.45
N GLN A 452 -30.63 -7.76 2.71
CA GLN A 452 -30.68 -6.83 3.85
C GLN A 452 -29.48 -5.89 3.87
N THR A 453 -28.29 -6.38 3.59
CA THR A 453 -27.06 -5.56 3.50
C THR A 453 -27.18 -4.55 2.36
N VAL A 454 -27.71 -4.97 1.21
CA VAL A 454 -27.93 -4.09 0.06
C VAL A 454 -29.00 -3.02 0.39
N GLN A 455 -30.08 -3.39 1.07
CA GLN A 455 -31.13 -2.45 1.49
C GLN A 455 -30.62 -1.47 2.57
N ALA A 456 -29.82 -1.95 3.53
CA ALA A 456 -29.19 -1.10 4.53
C ALA A 456 -28.19 -0.13 3.91
N LEU A 457 -27.43 -0.57 2.90
CA LEU A 457 -26.50 0.26 2.13
C LEU A 457 -27.26 1.41 1.42
N HIS A 458 -28.39 1.10 0.79
CA HIS A 458 -29.21 2.11 0.14
C HIS A 458 -29.85 3.06 1.16
N ALA A 459 -30.39 2.56 2.27
CA ALA A 459 -31.01 3.37 3.31
C ALA A 459 -30.00 4.32 3.99
N ASP A 460 -28.79 3.83 4.32
CA ASP A 460 -27.72 4.64 4.92
C ASP A 460 -27.20 5.70 3.93
N LEU A 461 -27.07 5.33 2.65
CA LEU A 461 -26.64 6.25 1.59
C LEU A 461 -27.73 7.30 1.30
N ASP A 462 -29.01 6.88 1.23
CA ASP A 462 -30.15 7.77 1.01
C ASP A 462 -30.34 8.71 2.22
N GLU A 463 -30.17 8.23 3.45
CA GLU A 463 -30.26 9.05 4.66
C GLU A 463 -29.12 10.08 4.74
N LYS A 464 -27.89 9.65 4.45
CA LYS A 464 -26.73 10.55 4.39
C LYS A 464 -26.82 11.55 3.25
N LEU A 465 -27.29 11.13 2.07
CA LEU A 465 -27.54 12.04 0.95
C LEU A 465 -28.68 13.01 1.26
N LYS A 466 -29.77 12.54 1.88
CA LYS A 466 -30.90 13.38 2.28
C LYS A 466 -30.47 14.39 3.34
N SER A 467 -29.80 13.95 4.40
CA SER A 467 -29.22 14.83 5.43
C SER A 467 -28.26 15.84 4.81
N TYR A 468 -27.40 15.40 3.88
CA TYR A 468 -26.50 16.24 3.14
C TYR A 468 -27.23 17.30 2.28
N TYR A 469 -28.33 16.92 1.60
CA TYR A 469 -29.15 17.87 0.83
C TYR A 469 -29.90 18.86 1.72
N GLU A 470 -30.41 18.41 2.86
CA GLU A 470 -31.08 19.28 3.85
C GLU A 470 -30.06 20.27 4.45
N ASP A 471 -28.87 19.82 4.79
CA ASP A 471 -27.77 20.65 5.28
C ASP A 471 -27.26 21.61 4.19
N LEU A 472 -27.13 21.14 2.94
CA LEU A 472 -26.75 21.97 1.80
C LEU A 472 -27.80 23.07 1.55
N GLN A 473 -29.10 22.72 1.56
CA GLN A 473 -30.17 23.70 1.40
C GLN A 473 -30.22 24.70 2.57
N SER A 474 -30.02 24.24 3.81
CA SER A 474 -29.99 25.11 4.99
C SER A 474 -28.76 26.02 4.95
N THR A 475 -27.63 25.47 4.53
CA THR A 475 -26.35 26.20 4.38
C THR A 475 -26.44 27.24 3.28
N VAL A 476 -26.97 26.92 2.11
CA VAL A 476 -27.20 27.90 1.03
C VAL A 476 -28.16 29.01 1.49
N LYS A 477 -29.21 28.68 2.24
CA LYS A 477 -30.13 29.68 2.81
C LYS A 477 -29.48 30.57 3.87
N SER A 478 -28.50 30.07 4.64
CA SER A 478 -27.79 30.84 5.67
C SER A 478 -26.67 31.74 5.11
N PHE A 479 -26.13 31.40 3.92
CA PHE A 479 -25.02 32.14 3.28
C PHE A 479 -25.42 33.38 2.49
N VAL A 480 -26.70 33.53 2.15
CA VAL A 480 -27.18 34.75 1.52
C VAL A 480 -27.22 35.86 2.57
N GLY A 481 -26.07 36.29 3.08
CA GLY A 481 -25.96 37.43 3.97
C GLY A 481 -24.95 37.41 5.11
N GLN A 482 -24.00 36.51 5.17
CA GLN A 482 -22.98 36.53 6.24
C GLN A 482 -21.54 36.70 5.76
N PRO A 483 -20.70 37.53 6.45
CA PRO A 483 -19.31 37.75 6.08
C PRO A 483 -18.36 36.60 6.52
N GLU A 484 -17.23 36.49 5.82
CA GLU A 484 -16.17 35.46 5.85
C GLU A 484 -15.41 35.29 7.18
N SER A 485 -16.00 35.37 8.34
CA SER A 485 -15.29 35.22 9.62
C SER A 485 -15.82 34.07 10.49
N ALA A 486 -15.58 32.84 10.07
CA ALA A 486 -15.59 31.71 11.00
C ALA A 486 -14.14 31.28 11.24
N THR A 487 -13.51 31.82 12.26
CA THR A 487 -12.26 31.29 12.83
C THR A 487 -12.50 29.85 13.25
N VAL A 488 -11.68 28.95 12.71
CA VAL A 488 -11.58 27.57 13.21
C VAL A 488 -11.26 27.67 14.71
N ALA A 489 -12.22 27.31 15.58
CA ALA A 489 -11.92 27.11 16.99
C ALA A 489 -10.79 26.06 17.05
N GLU A 490 -9.65 26.43 17.60
CA GLU A 490 -8.58 25.49 17.92
C GLU A 490 -9.12 24.46 18.92
N ASN A 491 -9.69 23.38 18.40
CA ASN A 491 -10.02 22.21 19.21
C ASN A 491 -8.73 21.73 19.86
N ALA A 492 -8.84 21.25 21.10
CA ALA A 492 -7.72 20.64 21.80
C ALA A 492 -6.98 19.68 20.86
N PRO A 493 -5.63 19.64 20.88
CA PRO A 493 -4.87 18.84 19.94
C PRO A 493 -5.37 17.39 19.96
N PRO A 494 -5.59 16.76 18.79
CA PRO A 494 -6.14 15.42 18.75
C PRO A 494 -5.24 14.45 19.51
N THR A 495 -5.84 13.55 20.29
CA THR A 495 -5.08 12.54 21.01
C THR A 495 -4.46 11.56 20.03
N LEU A 496 -3.15 11.59 19.87
CA LEU A 496 -2.41 10.69 19.01
C LEU A 496 -2.48 9.26 19.58
N LYS A 497 -2.77 8.29 18.71
CA LYS A 497 -2.95 6.87 19.08
C LYS A 497 -2.35 5.95 18.01
N TYR A 498 -2.00 4.74 18.44
CA TYR A 498 -1.70 3.62 17.56
C TYR A 498 -2.54 2.40 17.91
N LYS A 499 -2.82 1.62 16.89
CA LYS A 499 -3.59 0.39 16.97
C LYS A 499 -2.72 -0.77 17.45
N ALA A 500 -3.20 -1.53 18.44
CA ALA A 500 -2.65 -2.83 18.78
C ALA A 500 -3.45 -3.92 18.04
N ALA A 501 -2.88 -4.46 16.97
CA ALA A 501 -3.50 -5.52 16.19
C ALA A 501 -3.38 -6.89 16.89
N PRO A 502 -4.27 -7.88 16.60
CA PRO A 502 -4.02 -9.28 16.91
C PRO A 502 -2.69 -9.76 16.33
N LEU A 503 -2.01 -10.68 17.01
CA LEU A 503 -0.67 -11.12 16.64
C LEU A 503 -0.61 -12.49 15.93
N ALA A 504 -1.75 -13.01 15.45
CA ALA A 504 -1.75 -14.25 14.65
C ALA A 504 -0.80 -14.11 13.45
N GLY A 505 0.14 -15.06 13.30
CA GLY A 505 1.15 -15.04 12.23
C GLY A 505 2.19 -13.93 12.33
N ILE A 506 2.34 -13.31 13.50
CA ILE A 506 3.25 -12.16 13.70
C ILE A 506 4.70 -12.47 13.30
N TRP A 507 5.12 -13.73 13.39
CA TRP A 507 6.46 -14.16 13.02
C TRP A 507 6.84 -13.80 11.57
N ALA A 508 5.87 -13.74 10.66
CA ALA A 508 6.07 -13.48 9.23
C ALA A 508 6.00 -12.00 8.85
N THR A 509 5.98 -11.08 9.82
CA THR A 509 5.70 -9.65 9.57
C THR A 509 6.86 -8.71 9.88
N ALA A 510 8.08 -9.24 10.06
CA ALA A 510 9.27 -8.41 10.27
C ALA A 510 9.52 -7.44 9.08
N PRO A 511 10.12 -6.26 9.33
CA PRO A 511 10.52 -5.70 10.62
C PRO A 511 9.34 -5.11 11.41
N TYR A 512 9.47 -5.00 12.72
CA TYR A 512 8.40 -4.71 13.67
C TYR A 512 8.29 -3.23 14.03
N LEU A 513 7.29 -2.89 14.84
CA LEU A 513 6.70 -1.58 15.07
C LEU A 513 6.03 -1.02 13.80
N HIS A 514 5.20 0.00 13.97
CA HIS A 514 4.46 0.62 12.87
C HIS A 514 5.36 1.21 11.77
N ASN A 515 6.58 1.59 12.10
CA ASN A 515 7.56 2.16 11.17
C ASN A 515 8.66 1.17 10.74
N GLY A 516 8.61 -0.09 11.17
CA GLY A 516 9.61 -1.09 10.81
C GLY A 516 10.98 -0.89 11.47
N SER A 517 11.04 -0.17 12.59
CA SER A 517 12.30 0.23 13.24
C SER A 517 12.95 -0.83 14.13
N VAL A 518 12.32 -2.00 14.27
CA VAL A 518 12.84 -3.11 15.09
C VAL A 518 12.95 -4.37 14.24
N PRO A 519 14.16 -4.95 14.07
CA PRO A 519 14.39 -5.98 13.07
C PRO A 519 13.85 -7.37 13.44
N SER A 520 13.67 -7.69 14.74
CA SER A 520 13.24 -9.02 15.19
C SER A 520 12.32 -8.98 16.41
N LEU A 521 11.55 -10.06 16.64
CA LEU A 521 10.71 -10.19 17.83
C LEU A 521 11.53 -10.15 19.12
N TYR A 522 12.73 -10.78 19.13
CA TYR A 522 13.58 -10.72 20.30
C TYR A 522 13.98 -9.28 20.66
N GLU A 523 14.36 -8.48 19.66
CA GLU A 523 14.71 -7.07 19.89
C GLU A 523 13.49 -6.21 20.26
N LEU A 524 12.30 -6.56 19.78
CA LEU A 524 11.08 -5.87 20.18
C LEU A 524 10.83 -5.95 21.69
N LEU A 525 11.26 -7.05 22.32
CA LEU A 525 11.13 -7.30 23.76
C LEU A 525 12.24 -6.67 24.60
N LEU A 526 13.25 -6.04 23.98
CA LEU A 526 14.26 -5.25 24.65
C LEU A 526 13.75 -3.85 25.00
N PRO A 527 14.28 -3.22 26.05
CA PRO A 527 14.14 -1.78 26.26
C PRO A 527 14.58 -1.00 25.00
N GLY A 528 13.92 0.11 24.69
CA GLY A 528 14.17 0.86 23.47
C GLY A 528 15.63 1.26 23.25
N ASN A 529 16.34 1.60 24.33
CA ASN A 529 17.76 1.98 24.29
C ASN A 529 18.76 0.81 24.10
N GLU A 530 18.29 -0.43 24.21
CA GLU A 530 19.10 -1.64 23.98
C GLU A 530 18.90 -2.23 22.56
N ARG A 531 17.95 -1.70 21.79
CA ARG A 531 17.64 -2.15 20.42
C ARG A 531 18.70 -1.67 19.44
N THR A 532 18.89 -2.43 18.38
CA THR A 532 19.77 -2.07 17.26
C THR A 532 19.36 -0.73 16.67
N SER A 533 20.32 0.20 16.58
CA SER A 533 20.08 1.57 16.08
C SER A 533 20.24 1.69 14.56
N LYS A 534 21.04 0.81 13.93
CA LYS A 534 21.27 0.77 12.48
C LYS A 534 21.32 -0.66 12.00
N PHE A 535 20.58 -0.97 10.94
CA PHE A 535 20.52 -2.30 10.35
C PHE A 535 20.11 -2.22 8.89
N TYR A 536 20.32 -3.28 8.12
CA TYR A 536 19.91 -3.32 6.73
C TYR A 536 18.59 -4.07 6.55
N VAL A 537 17.72 -3.54 5.67
CA VAL A 537 16.40 -4.10 5.32
C VAL A 537 16.38 -4.49 3.85
N GLY A 538 15.75 -5.62 3.53
CA GLY A 538 15.56 -6.12 2.15
C GLY A 538 16.10 -7.53 1.92
N SER A 539 16.86 -8.11 2.86
CA SER A 539 17.22 -9.52 2.84
C SER A 539 15.95 -10.38 3.05
N ARG A 540 15.82 -11.48 2.32
CA ARG A 540 14.79 -12.50 2.54
C ARG A 540 15.27 -13.65 3.43
N GLU A 541 16.54 -13.69 3.75
CA GLU A 541 17.11 -14.65 4.70
C GLU A 541 16.59 -14.36 6.11
N PHE A 542 16.10 -15.41 6.76
CA PHE A 542 15.39 -15.29 8.03
C PHE A 542 16.15 -15.91 9.21
N ASP A 543 16.27 -15.17 10.29
CA ASP A 543 16.77 -15.67 11.57
C ASP A 543 15.62 -16.28 12.37
N ALA A 544 15.55 -17.61 12.36
CA ALA A 544 14.52 -18.36 13.07
C ALA A 544 14.62 -18.27 14.61
N LYS A 545 15.79 -17.92 15.15
CA LYS A 545 16.00 -17.79 16.59
C LYS A 545 15.45 -16.47 17.10
N LYS A 546 15.88 -15.36 16.50
CA LYS A 546 15.41 -14.01 16.89
C LYS A 546 14.05 -13.68 16.30
N VAL A 547 13.62 -14.38 15.27
CA VAL A 547 12.39 -14.17 14.49
C VAL A 547 12.38 -12.80 13.81
N GLY A 548 13.10 -12.73 12.69
CA GLY A 548 13.25 -11.54 11.88
C GLY A 548 14.14 -11.79 10.68
N PHE A 549 14.22 -10.86 9.74
CA PHE A 549 15.13 -10.98 8.61
C PHE A 549 16.57 -10.69 9.04
N LYS A 550 17.54 -11.29 8.32
CA LYS A 550 18.95 -10.94 8.50
C LYS A 550 19.19 -9.47 8.18
N THR A 551 20.02 -8.84 8.98
CA THR A 551 20.23 -7.39 9.04
C THR A 551 21.58 -6.92 8.53
N GLU A 552 22.41 -7.83 8.02
CA GLU A 552 23.71 -7.51 7.45
C GLU A 552 23.54 -6.85 6.07
N GLN A 553 24.52 -6.05 5.69
CA GLN A 553 24.58 -5.46 4.35
C GLN A 553 24.71 -6.55 3.29
N ALA A 554 23.83 -6.50 2.30
CA ALA A 554 23.81 -7.42 1.16
C ALA A 554 23.36 -6.67 -0.12
N PRO A 555 23.60 -7.21 -1.31
CA PRO A 555 23.07 -6.62 -2.53
C PRO A 555 21.54 -6.43 -2.44
N GLY A 556 21.08 -5.24 -2.81
CA GLY A 556 19.67 -4.90 -2.79
C GLY A 556 19.07 -4.58 -1.41
N THR A 557 19.87 -4.48 -0.35
CA THR A 557 19.41 -3.99 0.97
C THR A 557 19.60 -2.49 1.11
N THR A 558 18.80 -1.85 1.97
CA THR A 558 18.91 -0.43 2.33
C THR A 558 19.19 -0.27 3.82
N LEU A 559 20.05 0.68 4.18
CA LEU A 559 20.32 1.01 5.57
C LEU A 559 19.10 1.67 6.23
N PHE A 560 18.69 1.13 7.36
CA PHE A 560 17.73 1.71 8.27
C PHE A 560 18.48 2.36 9.44
N ASP A 561 18.29 3.67 9.64
CA ASP A 561 18.88 4.43 10.74
C ASP A 561 17.77 4.96 11.64
N THR A 562 17.70 4.46 12.87
CA THR A 562 16.64 4.80 13.84
C THR A 562 16.78 6.20 14.43
N SER A 563 17.89 6.88 14.19
CA SER A 563 18.11 8.26 14.63
C SER A 563 17.41 9.30 13.73
N LEU A 564 16.98 8.90 12.54
CA LEU A 564 16.32 9.79 11.60
C LEU A 564 14.85 10.04 12.00
N PRO A 565 14.29 11.22 11.69
CA PRO A 565 12.88 11.53 11.98
C PRO A 565 11.91 10.51 11.37
N GLY A 566 10.95 10.00 12.14
CA GLY A 566 10.01 8.97 11.69
C GLY A 566 10.55 7.53 11.79
N ASN A 567 11.80 7.34 12.19
CA ASN A 567 12.46 6.05 12.27
C ASN A 567 12.71 5.57 13.72
N SER A 568 12.27 6.31 14.73
CA SER A 568 12.56 5.95 16.11
C SER A 568 12.11 4.52 16.46
N ASN A 569 12.98 3.76 17.11
CA ASN A 569 12.72 2.44 17.66
C ASN A 569 12.35 2.47 19.15
N ALA A 570 12.08 3.65 19.69
CA ALA A 570 11.69 3.85 21.08
C ALA A 570 10.28 3.34 21.37
N GLY A 571 9.96 3.22 22.64
CA GLY A 571 8.63 2.85 23.13
C GLY A 571 8.29 1.38 22.96
N HIS A 572 7.01 1.03 23.20
CA HIS A 572 6.53 -0.36 23.27
C HIS A 572 7.37 -1.19 24.26
N ASP A 573 7.69 -0.58 25.42
CA ASP A 573 8.49 -1.16 26.50
C ASP A 573 7.89 -0.86 27.90
N THR A 574 6.62 -0.40 27.92
CA THR A 574 5.92 0.01 29.14
C THR A 574 5.12 -1.12 29.82
N TYR A 575 5.05 -2.27 29.18
CA TYR A 575 4.32 -3.44 29.66
C TYR A 575 5.13 -4.31 30.66
N GLY A 576 6.36 -3.92 30.96
CA GLY A 576 7.26 -4.59 31.91
C GLY A 576 8.66 -4.80 31.35
N THR A 577 9.59 -5.12 32.22
CA THR A 577 10.95 -5.54 31.86
C THR A 577 11.03 -7.06 31.92
N PHE A 578 11.56 -7.67 30.86
CA PHE A 578 11.77 -9.11 30.78
C PHE A 578 13.27 -9.41 30.90
N ASN A 579 13.62 -10.40 31.72
CA ASN A 579 14.97 -10.97 31.66
C ASN A 579 15.18 -11.77 30.36
N GLU A 580 16.41 -12.20 30.10
CA GLU A 580 16.74 -12.87 28.84
C GLU A 580 15.93 -14.15 28.62
N GLU A 581 15.75 -14.98 29.64
CA GLU A 581 14.96 -16.22 29.55
C GLU A 581 13.49 -15.93 29.23
N GLN A 582 12.87 -14.95 29.88
CA GLN A 582 11.49 -14.52 29.60
C GLN A 582 11.31 -14.00 28.17
N ARG A 583 12.29 -13.29 27.62
CA ARG A 583 12.25 -12.87 26.22
C ARG A 583 12.25 -14.10 25.27
N TRP A 584 13.09 -15.10 25.53
CA TRP A 584 13.08 -16.33 24.72
C TRP A 584 11.79 -17.13 24.89
N GLN A 585 11.20 -17.17 26.07
CA GLN A 585 9.90 -17.78 26.31
C GLN A 585 8.80 -17.09 25.48
N LEU A 586 8.75 -15.77 25.49
CA LEU A 586 7.81 -14.98 24.70
C LEU A 586 8.03 -15.17 23.19
N VAL A 587 9.26 -15.21 22.70
CA VAL A 587 9.57 -15.46 21.29
C VAL A 587 9.03 -16.82 20.85
N GLU A 588 9.21 -17.88 21.65
CA GLU A 588 8.69 -19.21 21.33
C GLU A 588 7.15 -19.25 21.32
N TYR A 589 6.50 -18.52 22.21
CA TYR A 589 5.04 -18.38 22.17
C TYR A 589 4.57 -17.59 20.94
N LEU A 590 5.20 -16.46 20.62
CA LEU A 590 4.84 -15.63 19.46
C LEU A 590 5.01 -16.35 18.12
N LYS A 591 5.96 -17.30 18.00
CA LYS A 591 6.06 -18.19 16.83
C LYS A 591 4.79 -19.01 16.64
N SER A 592 4.11 -19.37 17.71
CA SER A 592 2.94 -20.27 17.69
C SER A 592 1.60 -19.56 17.46
N LEU A 593 1.58 -18.21 17.50
CA LEU A 593 0.41 -17.42 17.17
C LEU A 593 0.28 -17.32 15.64
#